data_2255d6dcef247a4260cb4677ebfe93cc
#
_entry.id   2255d6dcef247a4260cb4677ebfe93cc
#
_cell.length_a   1.000
_cell.length_b   1.000
_cell.length_c   1.000
_cell.angle_alpha   90.00
_cell.angle_beta   90.00
_cell.angle_gamma   90.00
#
_symmetry.space_group_name_H-M   'P 1'
#
loop_
_entity.id
_entity.type
_entity.pdbx_description
1 polymer ?
#
loop_
_entity_poly.entity_id
_entity_poly.type
_entity_poly.pdbx_seq_one_letter_code
_entity_poly.pdbx_strand_id
1 'polypeptide(L)'
;MGVSGSGKTTVGSLLASDLGWEFADADDFHSAENVEKMRHGNPLTDPDRKPWLGKLRARIVEWIEAGKNGVLACSALRQVYRDQLRVNPQVRFAYLKGERDLLSERLLERPGHYMKRPMLESQLATLEEPLDAVIVNASSTPREIVQEIREKLALT
;
A
#
# COMPACT_ATOMS: atom_id res chain seq x y z
N MET A 1 3.23 -1.40 -2.20
CA MET A 1 2.26 -0.43 -2.73
C MET A 1 1.39 -1.06 -3.80
N GLY A 2 0.32 -0.45 -4.18
CA GLY A 2 -0.58 -0.94 -5.23
C GLY A 2 -2.00 -0.49 -4.99
N VAL A 3 -2.89 -0.79 -5.97
CA VAL A 3 -4.29 -0.44 -5.89
C VAL A 3 -5.09 -1.41 -5.02
N SER A 4 -6.36 -1.10 -4.75
CA SER A 4 -7.26 -1.99 -4.01
C SER A 4 -7.33 -3.37 -4.68
N GLY A 5 -7.34 -4.42 -3.88
CA GLY A 5 -7.38 -5.81 -4.36
C GLY A 5 -6.02 -6.41 -4.70
N SER A 6 -4.94 -5.64 -4.66
CA SER A 6 -3.60 -6.16 -4.99
C SER A 6 -2.99 -7.06 -3.92
N GLY A 7 -3.51 -7.04 -2.69
CA GLY A 7 -3.04 -7.89 -1.60
C GLY A 7 -2.05 -7.24 -0.65
N LYS A 8 -1.98 -5.92 -0.62
CA LYS A 8 -1.01 -5.17 0.20
C LYS A 8 -1.02 -5.56 1.68
N THR A 9 -2.19 -5.60 2.29
CA THR A 9 -2.32 -5.90 3.72
C THR A 9 -1.87 -7.33 4.02
N THR A 10 -2.34 -8.29 3.24
CA THR A 10 -2.00 -9.71 3.41
C THR A 10 -0.50 -9.94 3.21
N VAL A 11 0.05 -9.42 2.12
CA VAL A 11 1.47 -9.59 1.79
C VAL A 11 2.34 -8.84 2.79
N GLY A 12 1.99 -7.59 3.10
CA GLY A 12 2.75 -6.77 4.05
C GLY A 12 2.80 -7.36 5.44
N SER A 13 1.67 -7.84 5.93
CA SER A 13 1.57 -8.50 7.23
C SER A 13 2.42 -9.78 7.27
N LEU A 14 2.34 -10.59 6.23
CA LEU A 14 3.11 -11.83 6.14
C LEU A 14 4.61 -11.56 6.06
N LEU A 15 5.02 -10.57 5.26
CA LEU A 15 6.43 -10.18 5.14
C LEU A 15 6.98 -9.72 6.49
N ALA A 16 6.25 -8.87 7.19
CA ALA A 16 6.65 -8.39 8.51
C ALA A 16 6.79 -9.54 9.50
N SER A 17 5.82 -10.45 9.51
CA SER A 17 5.85 -11.63 10.38
C SER A 17 7.07 -12.51 10.10
N ASP A 18 7.36 -12.77 8.83
CA ASP A 18 8.50 -13.61 8.44
C ASP A 18 9.85 -13.00 8.84
N LEU A 19 9.94 -11.67 8.83
CA LEU A 19 11.19 -10.97 9.15
C LEU A 19 11.30 -10.56 10.63
N GLY A 20 10.22 -10.72 11.40
CA GLY A 20 10.18 -10.22 12.77
C GLY A 20 10.14 -8.70 12.84
N TRP A 21 9.56 -8.04 11.84
CA TRP A 21 9.45 -6.59 11.72
C TRP A 21 8.08 -6.10 12.18
N GLU A 22 7.98 -4.81 12.47
CA GLU A 22 6.69 -4.20 12.77
C GLU A 22 5.86 -4.04 11.49
N PHE A 23 4.54 -4.05 11.62
CA PHE A 23 3.61 -3.86 10.52
C PHE A 23 2.65 -2.73 10.83
N ALA A 24 2.37 -1.90 9.82
CA ALA A 24 1.31 -0.90 9.88
C ALA A 24 0.54 -0.89 8.55
N ASP A 25 -0.77 -0.70 8.65
CA ASP A 25 -1.63 -0.50 7.49
C ASP A 25 -1.98 0.99 7.40
N ALA A 26 -1.67 1.59 6.26
CA ALA A 26 -1.92 3.02 6.05
C ALA A 26 -3.40 3.40 6.19
N ASP A 27 -4.31 2.45 5.91
CA ASP A 27 -5.75 2.70 6.05
C ASP A 27 -6.14 3.03 7.50
N ASP A 28 -5.39 2.53 8.48
CA ASP A 28 -5.65 2.78 9.90
C ASP A 28 -5.30 4.22 10.33
N PHE A 29 -4.65 4.98 9.47
CA PHE A 29 -4.19 6.34 9.74
C PHE A 29 -5.12 7.41 9.18
N HIS A 30 -6.18 7.02 8.46
CA HIS A 30 -7.16 7.98 7.93
C HIS A 30 -8.03 8.56 9.04
N SER A 31 -8.42 9.83 8.87
CA SER A 31 -9.41 10.47 9.73
C SER A 31 -10.79 9.83 9.56
N ALA A 32 -11.66 10.01 10.55
CA ALA A 32 -13.04 9.55 10.44
C ALA A 32 -13.75 10.15 9.23
N GLU A 33 -13.47 11.40 8.89
CA GLU A 33 -14.03 12.06 7.71
C GLU A 33 -13.59 11.37 6.41
N ASN A 34 -12.31 11.04 6.30
CA ASN A 34 -11.79 10.35 5.12
C ASN A 34 -12.37 8.95 5.00
N VAL A 35 -12.49 8.22 6.10
CA VAL A 35 -13.11 6.89 6.13
C VAL A 35 -14.56 6.99 5.64
N GLU A 36 -15.31 7.99 6.11
CA GLU A 36 -16.71 8.18 5.71
C GLU A 36 -16.83 8.51 4.22
N LYS A 37 -15.94 9.38 3.69
CA LYS A 37 -15.88 9.68 2.25
C LYS A 37 -15.69 8.42 1.42
N MET A 38 -14.71 7.59 1.79
CA MET A 38 -14.41 6.35 1.09
C MET A 38 -15.56 5.34 1.20
N ARG A 39 -16.22 5.28 2.35
CA ARG A 39 -17.38 4.40 2.56
C ARG A 39 -18.53 4.74 1.62
N HIS A 40 -18.70 6.02 1.29
CA HIS A 40 -19.72 6.47 0.34
C HIS A 40 -19.26 6.40 -1.13
N GLY A 41 -18.09 5.80 -1.40
CA GLY A 41 -17.56 5.64 -2.74
C GLY A 41 -16.93 6.89 -3.33
N ASN A 42 -16.70 7.93 -2.52
CA ASN A 42 -16.07 9.17 -2.96
C ASN A 42 -14.54 9.05 -2.85
N PRO A 43 -13.79 9.32 -3.94
CA PRO A 43 -12.34 9.33 -3.86
C PRO A 43 -11.84 10.50 -3.01
N LEU A 44 -10.71 10.28 -2.33
CA LEU A 44 -10.07 11.35 -1.56
C LEU A 44 -9.34 12.32 -2.49
N THR A 45 -9.37 13.60 -2.12
CA THR A 45 -8.62 14.66 -2.80
C THR A 45 -7.20 14.75 -2.21
N ASP A 46 -6.31 15.51 -2.86
CA ASP A 46 -4.98 15.78 -2.30
C ASP A 46 -5.03 16.49 -0.93
N PRO A 47 -5.88 17.50 -0.72
CA PRO A 47 -6.06 18.07 0.61
C PRO A 47 -6.53 17.07 1.67
N ASP A 48 -7.38 16.11 1.30
CA ASP A 48 -7.84 15.05 2.21
C ASP A 48 -6.68 14.15 2.64
N ARG A 49 -5.76 13.85 1.71
CA ARG A 49 -4.63 12.95 1.93
C ARG A 49 -3.47 13.60 2.68
N LYS A 50 -3.35 14.91 2.65
CA LYS A 50 -2.19 15.61 3.23
C LYS A 50 -1.95 15.30 4.71
N PRO A 51 -2.94 15.39 5.60
CA PRO A 51 -2.74 15.01 7.01
C PRO A 51 -2.43 13.52 7.17
N TRP A 52 -3.05 12.68 6.37
CA TRP A 52 -2.83 11.25 6.37
C TRP A 52 -1.38 10.90 6.00
N LEU A 53 -0.88 11.47 4.91
CA LEU A 53 0.52 11.29 4.49
C LEU A 53 1.49 11.78 5.56
N GLY A 54 1.17 12.86 6.24
CA GLY A 54 1.97 13.38 7.36
C GLY A 54 2.08 12.38 8.50
N LYS A 55 0.98 11.70 8.85
CA LYS A 55 0.98 10.66 9.88
C LYS A 55 1.78 9.44 9.47
N LEU A 56 1.69 9.04 8.20
CA LEU A 56 2.47 7.91 7.68
C LEU A 56 3.98 8.23 7.67
N ARG A 57 4.33 9.43 7.23
CA ARG A 57 5.72 9.88 7.28
C ARG A 57 6.26 9.87 8.71
N ALA A 58 5.47 10.36 9.66
CA ALA A 58 5.85 10.37 11.08
C ALA A 58 6.10 8.95 11.60
N ARG A 59 5.29 7.97 11.22
CA ARG A 59 5.49 6.58 11.62
C ARG A 59 6.79 6.01 11.04
N ILE A 60 7.11 6.31 9.79
CA ILE A 60 8.35 5.87 9.16
C ILE A 60 9.57 6.48 9.88
N VAL A 61 9.52 7.77 10.15
CA VAL A 61 10.58 8.48 10.90
C VAL A 61 10.76 7.86 12.28
N GLU A 62 9.67 7.58 12.97
CA GLU A 62 9.68 6.93 14.30
C GLU A 62 10.41 5.59 14.25
N TRP A 63 10.13 4.75 13.26
CA TRP A 63 10.83 3.48 13.09
C TRP A 63 12.34 3.68 12.85
N ILE A 64 12.68 4.59 11.96
CA ILE A 64 14.09 4.87 11.63
C ILE A 64 14.84 5.37 12.86
N GLU A 65 14.29 6.34 13.59
CA GLU A 65 14.91 6.90 14.78
C GLU A 65 15.05 5.88 15.91
N ALA A 66 14.11 4.95 16.01
CA ALA A 66 14.15 3.88 17.00
C ALA A 66 15.05 2.69 16.59
N GLY A 67 15.65 2.74 15.39
CA GLY A 67 16.42 1.62 14.85
C GLY A 67 15.61 0.38 14.55
N LYS A 68 14.32 0.55 14.31
CA LYS A 68 13.39 -0.56 14.02
C LYS A 68 13.16 -0.68 12.53
N ASN A 69 12.91 -1.92 12.10
CA ASN A 69 12.46 -2.20 10.75
C ASN A 69 10.94 -2.34 10.75
N GLY A 70 10.30 -1.88 9.69
CA GLY A 70 8.86 -1.94 9.56
C GLY A 70 8.39 -2.13 8.13
N VAL A 71 7.19 -2.66 7.98
CA VAL A 71 6.49 -2.80 6.71
C VAL A 71 5.23 -1.96 6.79
N LEU A 72 5.07 -1.06 5.83
CA LEU A 72 3.87 -0.22 5.70
C LEU A 72 3.10 -0.62 4.44
N ALA A 73 1.88 -1.11 4.62
CA ALA A 73 0.97 -1.36 3.50
C ALA A 73 0.26 -0.04 3.17
N CYS A 74 0.56 0.50 1.99
CA CYS A 74 0.05 1.80 1.55
C CYS A 74 -0.15 1.78 0.04
N SER A 75 -1.25 2.36 -0.44
CA SER A 75 -1.49 2.47 -1.89
C SER A 75 -0.38 3.24 -2.60
N ALA A 76 0.02 4.39 -2.07
CA ALA A 76 1.13 5.21 -2.59
C ALA A 76 1.06 5.42 -4.11
N LEU A 77 -0.10 5.79 -4.62
CA LEU A 77 -0.42 5.75 -6.05
C LEU A 77 0.34 6.78 -6.89
N ARG A 78 0.60 7.95 -6.34
CA ARG A 78 1.29 9.02 -7.07
C ARG A 78 2.73 9.19 -6.61
N GLN A 79 3.59 9.59 -7.52
CA GLN A 79 5.00 9.83 -7.21
C GLN A 79 5.17 10.87 -6.09
N VAL A 80 4.36 11.92 -6.06
CA VAL A 80 4.42 12.93 -5.02
C VAL A 80 4.14 12.36 -3.63
N TYR A 81 3.28 11.34 -3.53
CA TYR A 81 3.02 10.66 -2.25
C TYR A 81 4.23 9.82 -1.84
N ARG A 82 4.81 9.09 -2.78
CA ARG A 82 6.01 8.28 -2.52
C ARG A 82 7.20 9.15 -2.12
N ASP A 83 7.35 10.32 -2.73
CA ASP A 83 8.41 11.27 -2.37
C ASP A 83 8.29 11.72 -0.92
N GLN A 84 7.07 11.95 -0.43
CA GLN A 84 6.82 12.31 0.97
C GLN A 84 7.14 11.18 1.94
N LEU A 85 6.91 9.94 1.53
CA LEU A 85 7.15 8.75 2.37
C LEU A 85 8.62 8.32 2.34
N ARG A 86 9.36 8.68 1.31
CA ARG A 86 10.79 8.34 1.19
C ARG A 86 11.64 9.33 1.98
N VAL A 87 11.65 9.16 3.30
CA VAL A 87 12.39 10.05 4.21
C VAL A 87 13.90 9.93 4.06
N ASN A 88 14.40 8.73 3.71
CA ASN A 88 15.80 8.49 3.43
C ASN A 88 15.95 7.25 2.52
N PRO A 89 17.18 6.93 2.03
CA PRO A 89 17.38 5.79 1.12
C PRO A 89 17.07 4.41 1.70
N GLN A 90 16.88 4.29 3.01
CA GLN A 90 16.48 3.02 3.64
C GLN A 90 15.03 2.66 3.37
N VAL A 91 14.21 3.63 2.97
CA VAL A 91 12.81 3.38 2.58
C VAL A 91 12.79 2.80 1.18
N ARG A 92 12.27 1.57 1.06
CA ARG A 92 12.19 0.83 -0.21
C ARG A 92 10.74 0.53 -0.54
N PHE A 93 10.43 0.56 -1.82
CA PHE A 93 9.06 0.28 -2.30
C PHE A 93 9.00 -1.06 -3.03
N ALA A 94 7.96 -1.82 -2.74
CA ALA A 94 7.57 -3.01 -3.51
C ALA A 94 6.17 -2.76 -4.09
N TYR A 95 6.07 -2.86 -5.41
CA TYR A 95 4.82 -2.62 -6.13
C TYR A 95 4.17 -3.94 -6.52
N LEU A 96 2.99 -4.19 -5.97
CA LEU A 96 2.17 -5.34 -6.30
C LEU A 96 1.32 -4.99 -7.53
N LYS A 97 1.80 -5.41 -8.70
CA LYS A 97 1.16 -5.10 -9.97
C LYS A 97 0.16 -6.20 -10.33
N GLY A 98 -1.10 -5.81 -10.54
CA GLY A 98 -2.16 -6.74 -10.93
C GLY A 98 -2.94 -6.23 -12.13
N GLU A 99 -3.42 -7.18 -12.94
CA GLU A 99 -4.33 -6.88 -14.04
C GLU A 99 -5.70 -6.46 -13.50
N ARG A 100 -6.39 -5.59 -14.24
CA ARG A 100 -7.70 -5.06 -13.83
C ARG A 100 -8.69 -6.15 -13.49
N ASP A 101 -8.78 -7.19 -14.34
CA ASP A 101 -9.75 -8.27 -14.14
C ASP A 101 -9.50 -9.03 -12.84
N LEU A 102 -8.23 -9.33 -12.53
CA LEU A 102 -7.84 -9.97 -11.27
C LEU A 102 -8.23 -9.12 -10.06
N LEU A 103 -7.94 -7.83 -10.14
CA LEU A 103 -8.25 -6.90 -9.06
C LEU A 103 -9.76 -6.77 -8.85
N SER A 104 -10.53 -6.70 -9.94
CA SER A 104 -11.98 -6.66 -9.88
C SER A 104 -12.56 -7.92 -9.25
N GLU A 105 -12.10 -9.10 -9.64
CA GLU A 105 -12.52 -10.38 -9.05
C GLU A 105 -12.27 -10.41 -7.55
N ARG A 106 -11.08 -10.01 -7.10
CA ARG A 106 -10.74 -10.01 -5.68
C ARG A 106 -11.62 -9.06 -4.87
N LEU A 107 -11.98 -7.92 -5.44
CA LEU A 107 -12.86 -6.97 -4.77
C LEU A 107 -14.31 -7.48 -4.69
N LEU A 108 -14.78 -8.20 -5.72
CA LEU A 108 -16.11 -8.78 -5.73
C LEU A 108 -16.28 -9.86 -4.65
N GLU A 109 -15.22 -10.56 -4.28
CA GLU A 109 -15.24 -11.57 -3.24
C GLU A 109 -15.33 -11.01 -1.82
N ARG A 110 -15.13 -9.69 -1.64
CA ARG A 110 -15.18 -9.04 -0.33
C ARG A 110 -16.56 -8.51 0.00
N PRO A 111 -16.99 -8.51 1.28
CA PRO A 111 -18.23 -7.84 1.70
C PRO A 111 -18.27 -6.38 1.26
N GLY A 112 -19.42 -5.89 0.79
CA GLY A 112 -19.57 -4.51 0.33
C GLY A 112 -18.96 -4.24 -1.04
N HIS A 113 -18.80 -5.25 -1.88
CA HIS A 113 -18.15 -5.17 -3.20
C HIS A 113 -18.78 -4.13 -4.15
N TYR A 114 -20.06 -3.83 -3.99
CA TYR A 114 -20.77 -2.88 -4.85
C TYR A 114 -20.18 -1.46 -4.80
N MET A 115 -19.50 -1.08 -3.71
CA MET A 115 -18.88 0.23 -3.57
C MET A 115 -17.42 0.24 -4.02
N LYS A 116 -16.83 -0.93 -4.26
CA LYS A 116 -15.39 -1.05 -4.48
C LYS A 116 -14.95 -0.88 -5.94
N ARG A 117 -15.81 -1.22 -6.89
CA ARG A 117 -15.50 -1.11 -8.31
C ARG A 117 -15.21 0.34 -8.75
N PRO A 118 -16.04 1.35 -8.40
CA PRO A 118 -15.71 2.74 -8.69
C PRO A 118 -14.40 3.21 -8.03
N MET A 119 -14.10 2.71 -6.83
CA MET A 119 -12.83 3.03 -6.15
C MET A 119 -11.65 2.43 -6.88
N LEU A 120 -11.76 1.21 -7.39
CA LEU A 120 -10.70 0.59 -8.18
C LEU A 120 -10.43 1.39 -9.45
N GLU A 121 -11.47 1.76 -10.19
CA GLU A 121 -11.32 2.56 -11.41
C GLU A 121 -10.65 3.91 -11.12
N SER A 122 -11.06 4.58 -10.04
CA SER A 122 -10.44 5.82 -9.60
C SER A 122 -8.97 5.64 -9.26
N GLN A 123 -8.62 4.57 -8.56
CA GLN A 123 -7.23 4.28 -8.20
C GLN A 123 -6.37 3.93 -9.41
N LEU A 124 -6.89 3.14 -10.35
CA LEU A 124 -6.17 2.82 -11.58
C LEU A 124 -5.91 4.07 -12.43
N ALA A 125 -6.87 5.01 -12.46
CA ALA A 125 -6.70 6.28 -13.15
C ALA A 125 -5.68 7.19 -12.46
N THR A 126 -5.54 7.08 -11.15
CA THR A 126 -4.62 7.90 -10.34
C THR A 126 -3.21 7.32 -10.32
N LEU A 127 -3.08 6.01 -10.48
CA LEU A 127 -1.80 5.30 -10.34
C LEU A 127 -0.75 5.82 -11.34
N GLU A 128 0.36 6.27 -10.79
CA GLU A 128 1.60 6.52 -11.52
C GLU A 128 2.55 5.36 -11.20
N GLU A 129 2.81 4.50 -12.17
CA GLU A 129 3.66 3.33 -11.92
C GLU A 129 5.07 3.75 -11.50
N PRO A 130 5.64 3.15 -10.44
CA PRO A 130 6.94 3.55 -9.94
C PRO A 130 8.06 3.06 -10.86
N LEU A 131 9.10 3.89 -11.04
CA LEU A 131 10.31 3.55 -11.79
C LEU A 131 11.40 3.00 -10.88
N ASP A 132 11.31 3.22 -9.58
CA ASP A 132 12.36 2.93 -8.60
C ASP A 132 11.91 1.95 -7.50
N ALA A 133 10.93 1.13 -7.79
CA ALA A 133 10.42 0.09 -6.90
C ALA A 133 10.68 -1.29 -7.48
N VAL A 134 10.77 -2.30 -6.63
CA VAL A 134 10.70 -3.68 -7.12
C VAL A 134 9.26 -3.99 -7.50
N ILE A 135 9.08 -4.67 -8.63
CA ILE A 135 7.75 -5.00 -9.14
C ILE A 135 7.53 -6.50 -8.96
N VAL A 136 6.41 -6.85 -8.33
CA VAL A 136 6.01 -8.24 -8.13
C VAL A 136 4.60 -8.46 -8.68
N ASN A 137 4.33 -9.67 -9.14
CA ASN A 137 3.04 -10.00 -9.75
C ASN A 137 2.01 -10.30 -8.66
N ALA A 138 0.96 -9.48 -8.58
CA ALA A 138 -0.11 -9.65 -7.60
C ALA A 138 -0.93 -10.94 -7.80
N SER A 139 -0.81 -11.62 -8.94
CA SER A 139 -1.50 -12.88 -9.20
C SER A 139 -0.85 -14.07 -8.49
N SER A 140 0.41 -13.96 -8.08
CA SER A 140 1.11 -15.00 -7.34
C SER A 140 0.51 -15.14 -5.93
N THR A 141 0.80 -16.26 -5.26
CA THR A 141 0.34 -16.45 -3.88
C THR A 141 1.06 -15.47 -2.95
N PRO A 142 0.47 -15.13 -1.79
CA PRO A 142 1.14 -14.26 -0.83
C PRO A 142 2.53 -14.76 -0.42
N ARG A 143 2.71 -16.07 -0.27
CA ARG A 143 4.02 -16.66 0.04
C ARG A 143 5.04 -16.43 -1.06
N GLU A 144 4.66 -16.65 -2.31
CA GLU A 144 5.52 -16.41 -3.46
C GLU A 144 5.89 -14.93 -3.58
N ILE A 145 4.93 -14.03 -3.35
CA ILE A 145 5.17 -12.59 -3.39
C ILE A 145 6.17 -12.18 -2.30
N VAL A 146 5.97 -12.66 -1.07
CA VAL A 146 6.89 -12.37 0.04
C VAL A 146 8.30 -12.85 -0.28
N GLN A 147 8.43 -14.06 -0.81
CA GLN A 147 9.72 -14.63 -1.20
C GLN A 147 10.41 -13.74 -2.26
N GLU A 148 9.67 -13.37 -3.29
CA GLU A 148 10.18 -12.52 -4.36
C GLU A 148 10.64 -11.14 -3.86
N ILE A 149 9.85 -10.51 -2.97
CA ILE A 149 10.22 -9.24 -2.35
C ILE A 149 11.52 -9.38 -1.56
N ARG A 150 11.63 -10.44 -0.74
CA ARG A 150 12.83 -10.68 0.06
C ARG A 150 14.08 -10.85 -0.81
N GLU A 151 13.94 -11.58 -1.90
CA GLU A 151 15.05 -11.79 -2.85
C GLU A 151 15.45 -10.48 -3.54
N LYS A 152 14.48 -9.77 -4.10
CA LYS A 152 14.73 -8.53 -4.86
C LYS A 152 15.27 -7.40 -4.00
N LEU A 153 14.88 -7.33 -2.73
CA LEU A 153 15.33 -6.30 -1.79
C LEU A 153 16.48 -6.79 -0.90
N ALA A 154 16.94 -8.03 -1.08
CA ALA A 154 17.99 -8.67 -0.27
C ALA A 154 17.71 -8.58 1.24
N LEU A 155 16.48 -8.95 1.64
CA LEU A 155 16.06 -8.96 3.04
C LEU A 155 16.31 -10.34 3.67
N THR A 156 16.90 -10.31 4.86
CA THR A 156 17.25 -11.55 5.59
C THR A 156 16.48 -11.69 6.90
#